data_51b8ef33218f3f0a398cbfe6265aa172
#
_entry.id   51b8ef33218f3f0a398cbfe6265aa172
#
_cell.length_a   1.000
_cell.length_b   1.000
_cell.length_c   1.000
_cell.angle_alpha   90.00
_cell.angle_beta   90.00
_cell.angle_gamma   90.00
#
_symmetry.space_group_name_H-M   'P 1'
#
loop_
_entity.id
_entity.type
_entity.pdbx_description
1 polymer ?
#
loop_
_entity_poly.entity_id
_entity_poly.type
_entity_poly.pdbx_seq_one_letter_code
_entity_poly.pdbx_strand_id
1 'polypeptide(L)'
;MIKLLKFYILLGCTALCLAGCAKENVVPEEEKAPVQEVEETKPVEDTAEETLETEKEYYPIKKGAIDYLSVKGIELEPGTEIAMVATNSENKFWDMVKSGAQKAVEDLNKELGYSGKDKISLTFTAPKEENVVDQINIIDQFLDKAPDALCIAFTDASASKTQIQMAKYNGIKLIAFDTPDDGQLTEALVGTDNKKAAAEVAEKLFEEIGYKGKVAIIVHNFLTQTGQDRKQAIVDVLANSYNDRDIQFVDIVYLAQEDRSEKEILDELLERNPDLAGIICTDLMTTEMVIDYAKELEEKNFAIAGFDSSEKIVKAVEEDVLIGTMSQDPYGMGYATITTAARAIAGQAKAGSIHSAHQWIDAENLQTEEVQSLLKFLSK
;
A
#
# COMPACT_ATOMS: atom_id res chain seq x y z
N MET A 1 -24.21 -52.42 5.68
CA MET A 1 -23.33 -53.56 6.09
C MET A 1 -21.92 -52.99 6.24
N ILE A 2 -21.48 -52.78 7.51
CA ILE A 2 -20.23 -53.29 8.09
C ILE A 2 -18.99 -52.51 7.58
N LYS A 3 -18.12 -51.87 8.40
CA LYS A 3 -17.74 -51.96 9.82
C LYS A 3 -17.04 -50.70 10.30
N LEU A 4 -17.32 -50.28 11.54
CA LEU A 4 -16.48 -49.41 12.37
C LEU A 4 -15.13 -50.09 12.68
N LEU A 5 -14.06 -49.30 12.79
CA LEU A 5 -12.88 -49.65 13.56
C LEU A 5 -12.46 -48.45 14.43
N LYS A 6 -12.67 -48.58 15.72
CA LYS A 6 -12.14 -47.75 16.79
C LYS A 6 -10.73 -48.24 17.12
N PHE A 7 -9.79 -47.32 17.34
CA PHE A 7 -8.55 -47.59 18.04
C PHE A 7 -8.39 -46.62 19.23
N TYR A 8 -8.36 -47.22 20.41
CA TYR A 8 -7.95 -46.64 21.69
C TYR A 8 -6.45 -46.85 21.89
N ILE A 9 -5.71 -45.84 22.36
CA ILE A 9 -4.40 -46.01 23.02
C ILE A 9 -4.34 -44.99 24.16
N LEU A 10 -4.37 -45.47 25.22
CA LEU A 10 -3.92 -45.62 26.60
C LEU A 10 -2.89 -44.58 27.06
N LEU A 11 -3.26 -43.94 28.20
CA LEU A 11 -2.41 -43.14 29.09
C LEU A 11 -1.23 -43.93 29.66
N GLY A 12 -0.09 -43.26 29.81
CA GLY A 12 1.01 -43.68 30.65
C GLY A 12 1.65 -42.51 31.38
N CYS A 13 1.20 -42.28 32.63
CA CYS A 13 1.90 -41.41 33.59
C CYS A 13 3.13 -42.11 34.13
N THR A 14 4.28 -41.44 34.21
CA THR A 14 5.30 -41.71 35.22
C THR A 14 5.93 -40.38 35.67
N ALA A 15 5.67 -40.08 36.91
CA ALA A 15 6.36 -39.06 37.70
C ALA A 15 7.69 -39.64 38.22
N LEU A 16 8.76 -38.85 38.14
CA LEU A 16 9.94 -39.07 39.01
C LEU A 16 10.45 -37.72 39.48
N CYS A 17 10.28 -37.48 40.78
CA CYS A 17 10.99 -36.46 41.55
C CYS A 17 12.42 -36.92 41.82
N LEU A 18 13.39 -36.08 41.69
CA LEU A 18 14.60 -36.09 42.53
C LEU A 18 15.19 -34.64 42.63
N ALA A 19 15.44 -34.31 43.89
CA ALA A 19 15.99 -33.04 44.40
C ALA A 19 17.53 -32.98 44.12
N GLY A 20 18.05 -31.76 44.09
CA GLY A 20 19.48 -31.58 44.25
C GLY A 20 20.05 -30.21 43.88
N CYS A 21 20.33 -29.45 44.95
CA CYS A 21 21.42 -28.48 45.14
C CYS A 21 21.43 -27.15 44.40
N ALA A 22 21.18 -26.14 45.15
CA ALA A 22 21.59 -24.75 44.96
C ALA A 22 23.10 -24.58 44.78
N LYS A 23 23.51 -23.79 43.81
CA LYS A 23 24.81 -23.08 43.80
C LYS A 23 24.53 -21.61 43.49
N GLU A 24 24.82 -20.77 44.43
CA GLU A 24 24.98 -19.33 44.28
C GLU A 24 26.03 -19.01 43.20
N ASN A 25 25.68 -18.24 42.20
CA ASN A 25 26.64 -17.61 41.33
C ASN A 25 26.72 -16.11 41.69
N VAL A 26 27.88 -15.75 42.21
CA VAL A 26 28.35 -14.40 42.46
C VAL A 26 28.50 -13.69 41.10
N VAL A 27 27.87 -12.50 40.99
CA VAL A 27 28.01 -11.57 39.86
C VAL A 27 29.29 -10.75 40.13
N PRO A 28 30.21 -10.64 39.13
CA PRO A 28 31.33 -9.71 39.27
C PRO A 28 30.89 -8.26 39.03
N GLU A 29 31.34 -7.38 39.85
CA GLU A 29 31.22 -5.92 39.79
C GLU A 29 31.89 -5.39 38.54
N GLU A 30 31.18 -4.64 37.68
CA GLU A 30 31.73 -3.92 36.53
C GLU A 30 32.42 -2.62 37.01
N GLU A 31 33.69 -2.52 36.66
CA GLU A 31 34.57 -1.40 36.88
C GLU A 31 34.14 -0.20 35.99
N LYS A 32 33.88 0.95 36.61
CA LYS A 32 33.53 2.21 35.95
C LYS A 32 34.75 2.81 35.25
N ALA A 33 34.68 2.93 33.94
CA ALA A 33 35.62 3.73 33.15
C ALA A 33 35.38 5.25 33.33
N PRO A 34 36.41 6.09 33.25
CA PRO A 34 36.33 7.51 33.56
C PRO A 34 35.65 8.33 32.45
N VAL A 35 34.84 9.29 32.90
CA VAL A 35 34.18 10.30 32.10
C VAL A 35 35.24 11.26 31.52
N GLN A 36 35.34 11.38 30.19
CA GLN A 36 36.08 12.44 29.52
C GLN A 36 35.23 13.69 29.45
N GLU A 37 35.76 14.80 29.91
CA GLU A 37 35.23 16.16 29.75
C GLU A 37 35.11 16.52 28.26
N VAL A 38 33.94 17.01 27.88
CA VAL A 38 33.69 17.56 26.54
C VAL A 38 34.01 19.05 26.58
N GLU A 39 35.02 19.44 25.82
CA GLU A 39 35.39 20.83 25.56
C GLU A 39 34.30 21.60 24.85
N GLU A 40 33.88 22.75 25.40
CA GLU A 40 32.94 23.70 24.76
C GLU A 40 33.59 24.31 23.52
N THR A 41 32.99 24.05 22.33
CA THR A 41 33.32 24.78 21.11
C THR A 41 32.39 25.99 20.94
N LYS A 42 33.02 27.14 20.75
CA LYS A 42 32.43 28.47 20.48
C LYS A 42 31.55 28.47 19.21
N PRO A 43 30.57 29.40 19.15
CA PRO A 43 29.69 29.55 17.99
C PRO A 43 30.46 30.05 16.76
N VAL A 44 30.24 29.42 15.62
CA VAL A 44 30.71 29.90 14.31
C VAL A 44 29.66 30.87 13.78
N GLU A 45 30.14 32.05 13.39
CA GLU A 45 29.38 33.13 12.80
C GLU A 45 28.71 32.76 11.48
N ASP A 46 27.52 33.26 11.38
CA ASP A 46 26.58 33.43 10.26
C ASP A 46 27.29 33.91 8.98
N THR A 47 27.22 33.11 7.91
CA THR A 47 27.55 33.62 6.57
C THR A 47 26.47 33.21 5.58
N ALA A 48 25.72 34.25 5.17
CA ALA A 48 25.04 34.40 3.88
C ALA A 48 24.10 33.30 3.43
N GLU A 49 22.81 33.54 3.61
CA GLU A 49 21.71 32.99 2.81
C GLU A 49 21.97 33.28 1.31
N GLU A 50 22.41 32.26 0.58
CA GLU A 50 22.11 32.12 -0.83
C GLU A 50 20.73 31.51 -0.95
N THR A 51 19.74 32.32 -1.25
CA THR A 51 18.40 31.88 -1.66
C THR A 51 18.52 31.18 -3.01
N LEU A 52 18.81 29.91 -3.00
CA LEU A 52 18.44 29.02 -4.08
C LEU A 52 16.92 28.83 -4.01
N GLU A 53 16.21 29.46 -4.95
CA GLU A 53 14.85 29.04 -5.30
C GLU A 53 14.93 27.57 -5.74
N THR A 54 14.78 26.65 -4.79
CA THR A 54 14.58 25.23 -5.09
C THR A 54 13.18 25.12 -5.69
N GLU A 55 13.13 24.80 -7.00
CA GLU A 55 11.91 24.19 -7.55
C GLU A 55 11.48 23.11 -6.56
N LYS A 56 10.31 23.30 -5.92
CA LYS A 56 9.76 22.31 -4.99
C LYS A 56 9.58 21.02 -5.76
N GLU A 57 10.50 20.08 -5.54
CA GLU A 57 10.38 18.72 -6.08
C GLU A 57 9.11 18.10 -5.53
N TYR A 58 8.20 17.78 -6.43
CA TYR A 58 6.96 17.06 -6.15
C TYR A 58 7.27 15.71 -5.48
N TYR A 59 6.77 15.51 -4.25
CA TYR A 59 6.83 14.28 -3.45
C TYR A 59 7.99 13.31 -3.79
N PRO A 60 9.20 13.54 -3.28
CA PRO A 60 10.35 12.72 -3.65
C PRO A 60 10.18 11.27 -3.17
N ILE A 61 10.25 10.31 -4.08
CA ILE A 61 10.31 8.89 -3.75
C ILE A 61 11.77 8.51 -3.63
N LYS A 62 12.35 8.67 -2.44
CA LYS A 62 13.78 8.45 -2.19
C LYS A 62 14.03 7.31 -1.20
N LYS A 63 15.05 6.50 -1.48
CA LYS A 63 15.58 5.52 -0.55
C LYS A 63 17.09 5.63 -0.49
N GLY A 64 17.61 6.15 0.61
CA GLY A 64 19.02 6.54 0.71
C GLY A 64 19.34 7.65 -0.27
N ALA A 65 20.41 7.46 -1.07
CA ALA A 65 20.82 8.44 -2.10
C ALA A 65 20.09 8.28 -3.44
N ILE A 66 19.22 7.27 -3.59
CA ILE A 66 18.53 6.98 -4.85
C ILE A 66 17.17 7.69 -4.86
N ASP A 67 16.97 8.48 -5.92
CA ASP A 67 15.69 9.07 -6.28
C ASP A 67 15.00 8.20 -7.35
N TYR A 68 13.85 7.63 -6.99
CA TYR A 68 13.10 6.75 -7.89
C TYR A 68 12.18 7.51 -8.87
N LEU A 69 12.08 8.84 -8.72
CA LEU A 69 11.47 9.71 -9.74
C LEU A 69 12.51 10.26 -10.73
N SER A 70 13.68 9.65 -10.79
CA SER A 70 14.76 10.04 -11.70
C SER A 70 15.33 8.83 -12.43
N VAL A 71 15.51 8.99 -13.74
CA VAL A 71 16.16 8.00 -14.62
C VAL A 71 17.67 8.17 -14.71
N LYS A 72 18.24 9.19 -14.06
CA LYS A 72 19.69 9.48 -14.12
C LYS A 72 20.55 8.31 -13.63
N GLY A 73 21.57 7.99 -14.41
CA GLY A 73 22.54 6.92 -14.09
C GLY A 73 21.97 5.50 -14.24
N ILE A 74 20.85 5.33 -14.94
CA ILE A 74 20.34 4.03 -15.37
C ILE A 74 20.88 3.76 -16.78
N GLU A 75 21.54 2.61 -16.95
CA GLU A 75 22.05 2.14 -18.22
C GLU A 75 21.29 0.85 -18.59
N LEU A 76 20.69 0.81 -19.77
CA LEU A 76 19.96 -0.33 -20.29
C LEU A 76 20.40 -0.61 -21.72
N GLU A 77 20.29 -1.87 -22.14
CA GLU A 77 20.52 -2.24 -23.53
C GLU A 77 19.40 -1.73 -24.46
N PRO A 78 19.71 -1.38 -25.72
CA PRO A 78 18.69 -1.03 -26.69
C PRO A 78 17.66 -2.15 -26.88
N GLY A 79 16.38 -1.77 -26.94
CA GLY A 79 15.28 -2.72 -27.14
C GLY A 79 14.82 -3.44 -25.87
N THR A 80 15.28 -3.02 -24.68
CA THR A 80 14.81 -3.56 -23.40
C THR A 80 13.27 -3.52 -23.31
N GLU A 81 12.67 -4.62 -22.87
CA GLU A 81 11.21 -4.79 -22.75
C GLU A 81 10.78 -4.90 -21.29
N ILE A 82 9.86 -4.04 -20.87
CA ILE A 82 9.27 -4.06 -19.52
C ILE A 82 7.76 -4.32 -19.66
N ALA A 83 7.25 -5.29 -18.89
CA ALA A 83 5.84 -5.57 -18.81
C ALA A 83 5.29 -5.18 -17.43
N MET A 84 4.05 -4.67 -17.39
CA MET A 84 3.32 -4.38 -16.15
C MET A 84 1.94 -5.03 -16.20
N VAL A 85 1.54 -5.67 -15.10
CA VAL A 85 0.22 -6.31 -14.94
C VAL A 85 -0.45 -5.76 -13.69
N ALA A 86 -1.56 -5.03 -13.86
CA ALA A 86 -2.39 -4.52 -12.78
C ALA A 86 -3.54 -5.50 -12.43
N THR A 87 -4.36 -5.18 -11.43
CA THR A 87 -5.45 -6.06 -10.98
C THR A 87 -6.69 -5.97 -11.85
N ASN A 88 -7.00 -4.78 -12.42
CA ASN A 88 -8.10 -4.58 -13.34
C ASN A 88 -7.85 -3.37 -14.25
N SER A 89 -8.64 -3.23 -15.34
CA SER A 89 -8.50 -2.15 -16.31
C SER A 89 -9.61 -1.09 -16.25
N GLU A 90 -10.58 -1.22 -15.37
CA GLU A 90 -11.72 -0.29 -15.26
C GLU A 90 -11.52 0.77 -14.17
N ASN A 91 -10.56 0.59 -13.26
CA ASN A 91 -10.27 1.53 -12.19
C ASN A 91 -9.27 2.61 -12.66
N LYS A 92 -9.67 3.89 -12.56
CA LYS A 92 -8.85 5.06 -12.93
C LYS A 92 -7.52 5.17 -12.18
N PHE A 93 -7.40 4.56 -11.01
CA PHE A 93 -6.13 4.45 -10.29
C PHE A 93 -5.04 3.85 -11.18
N TRP A 94 -5.37 2.79 -11.92
CA TRP A 94 -4.43 2.13 -12.84
C TRP A 94 -4.10 2.95 -14.07
N ASP A 95 -4.99 3.83 -14.53
CA ASP A 95 -4.69 4.78 -15.61
C ASP A 95 -3.61 5.77 -15.17
N MET A 96 -3.65 6.25 -13.92
CA MET A 96 -2.61 7.13 -13.37
C MET A 96 -1.27 6.40 -13.19
N VAL A 97 -1.28 5.17 -12.66
CA VAL A 97 -0.08 4.31 -12.58
C VAL A 97 0.53 4.11 -13.96
N LYS A 98 -0.29 3.77 -14.96
CA LYS A 98 0.15 3.61 -16.35
C LYS A 98 0.77 4.88 -16.92
N SER A 99 0.16 6.03 -16.66
CA SER A 99 0.66 7.33 -17.13
C SER A 99 2.04 7.64 -16.53
N GLY A 100 2.25 7.40 -15.25
CA GLY A 100 3.56 7.53 -14.59
C GLY A 100 4.60 6.57 -15.17
N ALA A 101 4.22 5.32 -15.38
CA ALA A 101 5.08 4.30 -15.98
C ALA A 101 5.49 4.66 -17.42
N GLN A 102 4.54 5.14 -18.22
CA GLN A 102 4.82 5.61 -19.60
C GLN A 102 5.80 6.79 -19.58
N LYS A 103 5.61 7.73 -18.68
CA LYS A 103 6.51 8.88 -18.52
C LYS A 103 7.93 8.46 -18.17
N ALA A 104 8.10 7.49 -17.26
CA ALA A 104 9.41 6.97 -16.91
C ALA A 104 10.12 6.32 -18.12
N VAL A 105 9.38 5.56 -18.96
CA VAL A 105 9.94 4.97 -20.18
C VAL A 105 10.30 6.03 -21.21
N GLU A 106 9.49 7.09 -21.35
CA GLU A 106 9.83 8.23 -22.22
C GLU A 106 11.11 8.92 -21.76
N ASP A 107 11.26 9.16 -20.44
CA ASP A 107 12.44 9.79 -19.86
C ASP A 107 13.68 8.89 -19.99
N LEU A 108 13.56 7.58 -19.82
CA LEU A 108 14.65 6.61 -20.09
C LEU A 108 15.09 6.67 -21.55
N ASN A 109 14.16 6.61 -22.48
CA ASN A 109 14.48 6.69 -23.91
C ASN A 109 15.15 8.01 -24.29
N LYS A 110 14.73 9.13 -23.67
CA LYS A 110 15.33 10.44 -23.87
C LYS A 110 16.74 10.51 -23.28
N GLU A 111 16.94 10.02 -22.05
CA GLU A 111 18.23 10.04 -21.36
C GLU A 111 19.27 9.18 -22.09
N LEU A 112 18.85 8.00 -22.58
CA LEU A 112 19.72 7.06 -23.28
C LEU A 112 19.87 7.35 -24.78
N GLY A 113 19.07 8.29 -25.33
CA GLY A 113 19.10 8.64 -26.75
C GLY A 113 18.49 7.56 -27.68
N TYR A 114 17.61 6.69 -27.15
CA TYR A 114 17.04 5.58 -27.91
C TYR A 114 15.84 6.00 -28.76
N SER A 115 15.78 5.48 -29.98
CA SER A 115 14.71 5.76 -30.93
C SER A 115 14.44 4.55 -31.84
N GLY A 116 13.27 4.54 -32.48
CA GLY A 116 12.89 3.46 -33.43
C GLY A 116 12.87 2.09 -32.72
N LYS A 117 13.59 1.13 -33.26
CA LYS A 117 13.68 -0.25 -32.75
C LYS A 117 14.53 -0.39 -31.47
N ASP A 118 15.35 0.62 -31.17
CA ASP A 118 16.24 0.60 -30.01
C ASP A 118 15.54 1.12 -28.74
N LYS A 119 14.29 1.62 -28.85
CA LYS A 119 13.52 2.10 -27.73
C LYS A 119 13.28 1.02 -26.69
N ILE A 120 13.41 1.42 -25.42
CA ILE A 120 12.82 0.69 -24.31
C ILE A 120 11.29 0.71 -24.50
N SER A 121 10.66 -0.43 -24.37
CA SER A 121 9.21 -0.58 -24.51
C SER A 121 8.52 -0.94 -23.21
N LEU A 122 7.28 -0.48 -23.06
CA LEU A 122 6.38 -0.83 -21.95
C LEU A 122 5.12 -1.46 -22.52
N THR A 123 4.79 -2.66 -22.03
CA THR A 123 3.47 -3.24 -22.17
C THR A 123 2.75 -3.21 -20.84
N PHE A 124 1.69 -2.41 -20.74
CA PHE A 124 0.83 -2.34 -19.56
C PHE A 124 -0.50 -3.03 -19.86
N THR A 125 -0.92 -3.97 -19.03
CA THR A 125 -2.18 -4.70 -19.19
C THR A 125 -2.77 -5.10 -17.84
N ALA A 126 -4.05 -5.47 -17.85
CA ALA A 126 -4.77 -5.98 -16.70
C ALA A 126 -5.96 -6.83 -17.17
N PRO A 127 -6.55 -7.69 -16.34
CA PRO A 127 -7.88 -8.21 -16.56
C PRO A 127 -8.91 -7.06 -16.70
N LYS A 128 -10.05 -7.32 -17.32
CA LYS A 128 -11.11 -6.31 -17.39
C LYS A 128 -11.63 -5.99 -15.97
N GLU A 129 -11.98 -7.03 -15.24
CA GLU A 129 -12.41 -6.99 -13.85
C GLU A 129 -11.36 -7.69 -12.99
N GLU A 130 -11.35 -7.43 -11.69
CA GLU A 130 -10.42 -8.10 -10.78
C GLU A 130 -10.72 -9.60 -10.72
N ASN A 131 -9.84 -10.39 -11.35
CA ASN A 131 -9.97 -11.83 -11.45
C ASN A 131 -8.59 -12.52 -11.40
N VAL A 132 -8.42 -13.41 -10.43
CA VAL A 132 -7.16 -14.12 -10.19
C VAL A 132 -6.74 -14.98 -11.39
N VAL A 133 -7.70 -15.72 -11.98
CA VAL A 133 -7.41 -16.64 -13.10
C VAL A 133 -7.00 -15.86 -14.35
N ASP A 134 -7.72 -14.78 -14.64
CA ASP A 134 -7.41 -13.93 -15.80
C ASP A 134 -6.06 -13.23 -15.62
N GLN A 135 -5.72 -12.78 -14.41
CA GLN A 135 -4.41 -12.21 -14.12
C GLN A 135 -3.30 -13.24 -14.32
N ILE A 136 -3.48 -14.47 -13.81
CA ILE A 136 -2.52 -15.58 -14.01
C ILE A 136 -2.32 -15.87 -15.50
N ASN A 137 -3.40 -15.94 -16.29
CA ASN A 137 -3.32 -16.15 -17.74
C ASN A 137 -2.52 -15.04 -18.45
N ILE A 138 -2.66 -13.79 -18.00
CA ILE A 138 -1.88 -12.65 -18.52
C ILE A 138 -0.41 -12.80 -18.14
N ILE A 139 -0.11 -13.16 -16.89
CA ILE A 139 1.26 -13.39 -16.43
C ILE A 139 1.92 -14.52 -17.25
N ASP A 140 1.23 -15.65 -17.49
CA ASP A 140 1.73 -16.75 -18.30
C ASP A 140 2.08 -16.32 -19.73
N GLN A 141 1.26 -15.45 -20.37
CA GLN A 141 1.58 -14.90 -21.68
C GLN A 141 2.86 -14.03 -21.68
N PHE A 142 3.17 -13.33 -20.57
CA PHE A 142 4.43 -12.61 -20.44
C PHE A 142 5.61 -13.52 -20.17
N LEU A 143 5.41 -14.61 -19.41
CA LEU A 143 6.45 -15.61 -19.22
C LEU A 143 6.89 -16.23 -20.54
N ASP A 144 5.94 -16.46 -21.47
CA ASP A 144 6.22 -16.97 -22.81
C ASP A 144 6.99 -15.94 -23.70
N LYS A 145 6.74 -14.63 -23.49
CA LYS A 145 7.44 -13.55 -24.21
C LYS A 145 8.81 -13.24 -23.63
N ALA A 146 9.04 -13.61 -22.37
CA ALA A 146 10.27 -13.40 -21.62
C ALA A 146 10.79 -11.95 -21.65
N PRO A 147 10.03 -10.94 -21.16
CA PRO A 147 10.51 -9.57 -21.05
C PRO A 147 11.69 -9.48 -20.08
N ASP A 148 12.49 -8.43 -20.15
CA ASP A 148 13.61 -8.21 -19.24
C ASP A 148 13.14 -7.97 -17.81
N ALA A 149 11.98 -7.32 -17.63
CA ALA A 149 11.31 -7.20 -16.33
C ALA A 149 9.79 -7.38 -16.45
N LEU A 150 9.21 -7.96 -15.40
CA LEU A 150 7.78 -8.12 -15.20
C LEU A 150 7.39 -7.50 -13.85
N CYS A 151 6.58 -6.44 -13.90
CA CYS A 151 6.06 -5.76 -12.72
C CYS A 151 4.61 -6.20 -12.50
N ILE A 152 4.24 -6.57 -11.28
CA ILE A 152 2.92 -7.15 -10.97
C ILE A 152 2.34 -6.50 -9.73
N ALA A 153 1.08 -6.03 -9.83
CA ALA A 153 0.21 -5.76 -8.68
C ALA A 153 -0.64 -7.02 -8.46
N PHE A 154 -0.37 -7.78 -7.41
CA PHE A 154 -0.98 -9.09 -7.24
C PHE A 154 -2.43 -8.99 -6.76
N THR A 155 -3.37 -9.59 -7.50
CA THR A 155 -4.73 -9.86 -6.98
C THR A 155 -4.68 -10.93 -5.90
N ASP A 156 -3.93 -12.02 -6.14
CA ASP A 156 -3.62 -13.07 -5.18
C ASP A 156 -2.19 -13.57 -5.41
N ALA A 157 -1.28 -13.15 -4.54
CA ALA A 157 0.12 -13.52 -4.64
C ALA A 157 0.37 -15.01 -4.39
N SER A 158 -0.40 -15.63 -3.50
CA SER A 158 -0.32 -17.07 -3.21
C SER A 158 -0.71 -17.91 -4.43
N ALA A 159 -1.78 -17.55 -5.13
CA ALA A 159 -2.21 -18.19 -6.36
C ALA A 159 -1.19 -18.02 -7.49
N SER A 160 -0.47 -16.91 -7.53
CA SER A 160 0.53 -16.57 -8.56
C SER A 160 1.93 -17.13 -8.27
N LYS A 161 2.12 -17.90 -7.20
CA LYS A 161 3.44 -18.37 -6.74
C LYS A 161 4.22 -19.17 -7.80
N THR A 162 3.54 -19.98 -8.59
CA THR A 162 4.17 -20.76 -9.65
C THR A 162 4.73 -19.83 -10.73
N GLN A 163 3.98 -18.83 -11.16
CA GLN A 163 4.39 -17.85 -12.15
C GLN A 163 5.59 -17.03 -11.68
N ILE A 164 5.58 -16.61 -10.41
CA ILE A 164 6.70 -15.90 -9.78
C ILE A 164 7.96 -16.76 -9.84
N GLN A 165 7.87 -18.04 -9.50
CA GLN A 165 9.01 -18.97 -9.55
C GLN A 165 9.52 -19.19 -10.97
N MET A 166 8.61 -19.32 -11.96
CA MET A 166 8.97 -19.46 -13.37
C MET A 166 9.67 -18.21 -13.91
N ALA A 167 9.17 -17.03 -13.59
CA ALA A 167 9.82 -15.78 -13.98
C ALA A 167 11.25 -15.70 -13.45
N LYS A 168 11.46 -16.02 -12.18
CA LYS A 168 12.81 -16.08 -11.57
C LYS A 168 13.71 -17.10 -12.24
N TYR A 169 13.18 -18.30 -12.53
CA TYR A 169 13.95 -19.33 -13.22
C TYR A 169 14.39 -18.91 -14.62
N ASN A 170 13.52 -18.15 -15.33
CA ASN A 170 13.80 -17.59 -16.65
C ASN A 170 14.69 -16.34 -16.60
N GLY A 171 15.08 -15.86 -15.42
CA GLY A 171 15.94 -14.68 -15.26
C GLY A 171 15.22 -13.34 -15.43
N ILE A 172 13.88 -13.34 -15.54
CA ILE A 172 13.06 -12.14 -15.63
C ILE A 172 13.12 -11.38 -14.29
N LYS A 173 13.39 -10.06 -14.35
CA LYS A 173 13.39 -9.21 -13.17
C LYS A 173 11.96 -8.98 -12.69
N LEU A 174 11.66 -9.38 -11.44
CA LEU A 174 10.32 -9.27 -10.87
C LEU A 174 10.25 -8.10 -9.89
N ILE A 175 9.29 -7.19 -10.13
CA ILE A 175 8.98 -6.08 -9.24
C ILE A 175 7.51 -6.19 -8.83
N ALA A 176 7.24 -6.17 -7.53
CA ALA A 176 5.87 -5.94 -7.06
C ALA A 176 5.58 -4.44 -7.05
N PHE A 177 4.36 -4.06 -7.42
CA PHE A 177 3.90 -2.69 -7.22
C PHE A 177 2.49 -2.68 -6.64
N ASP A 178 2.14 -1.64 -5.90
CA ASP A 178 0.91 -1.52 -5.13
C ASP A 178 0.71 -2.66 -4.12
N THR A 179 0.51 -3.87 -4.60
CA THR A 179 0.26 -5.07 -3.78
C THR A 179 1.49 -5.98 -3.79
N PRO A 180 2.06 -6.32 -2.61
CA PRO A 180 3.25 -7.16 -2.48
C PRO A 180 2.99 -8.62 -2.87
N ASP A 181 4.07 -9.35 -3.11
CA ASP A 181 4.10 -10.80 -3.13
C ASP A 181 4.13 -11.39 -1.72
N ASP A 182 3.60 -12.59 -1.59
CA ASP A 182 3.39 -13.30 -0.32
C ASP A 182 4.68 -13.81 0.36
N GLY A 183 5.78 -13.81 -0.32
CA GLY A 183 7.04 -14.44 0.15
C GLY A 183 8.29 -13.63 -0.06
N GLN A 184 8.19 -12.34 -0.36
CA GLN A 184 9.32 -11.49 -0.74
C GLN A 184 10.15 -12.12 -1.89
N LEU A 185 9.46 -12.74 -2.83
CA LEU A 185 10.07 -13.38 -3.99
C LEU A 185 10.43 -12.39 -5.10
N THR A 186 9.83 -11.20 -5.09
CA THR A 186 10.17 -10.10 -5.99
C THR A 186 11.45 -9.39 -5.54
N GLU A 187 12.10 -8.66 -6.45
CA GLU A 187 13.34 -7.93 -6.13
C GLU A 187 13.07 -6.65 -5.35
N ALA A 188 11.89 -6.07 -5.53
CA ALA A 188 11.42 -4.89 -4.81
C ALA A 188 9.89 -4.83 -4.79
N LEU A 189 9.36 -4.04 -3.84
CA LEU A 189 7.98 -3.56 -3.80
C LEU A 189 8.00 -2.03 -3.95
N VAL A 190 7.19 -1.51 -4.85
CA VAL A 190 6.91 -0.08 -4.98
C VAL A 190 5.44 0.18 -4.67
N GLY A 191 5.14 0.90 -3.61
CA GLY A 191 3.75 1.11 -3.20
C GLY A 191 3.62 2.01 -1.99
N THR A 192 2.40 2.24 -1.57
CA THR A 192 2.08 3.01 -0.35
C THR A 192 2.47 2.23 0.90
N ASP A 193 2.91 2.91 1.94
CA ASP A 193 2.96 2.35 3.29
C ASP A 193 1.53 2.22 3.82
N ASN A 194 0.86 1.13 3.42
CA ASN A 194 -0.55 0.89 3.67
C ASN A 194 -0.90 0.86 5.15
N LYS A 195 0.01 0.35 6.00
CA LYS A 195 -0.22 0.30 7.45
C LYS A 195 -0.19 1.69 8.07
N LYS A 196 0.78 2.51 7.68
CA LYS A 196 0.87 3.89 8.16
C LYS A 196 -0.31 4.73 7.67
N ALA A 197 -0.61 4.66 6.37
CA ALA A 197 -1.69 5.41 5.76
C ALA A 197 -3.06 5.07 6.40
N ALA A 198 -3.37 3.78 6.56
CA ALA A 198 -4.65 3.35 7.14
C ALA A 198 -4.76 3.63 8.64
N ALA A 199 -3.67 3.57 9.38
CA ALA A 199 -3.65 3.98 10.78
C ALA A 199 -3.97 5.48 10.93
N GLU A 200 -3.46 6.33 10.03
CA GLU A 200 -3.78 7.76 10.01
C GLU A 200 -5.25 8.00 9.69
N VAL A 201 -5.83 7.29 8.71
CA VAL A 201 -7.28 7.36 8.40
C VAL A 201 -8.12 7.02 9.63
N ALA A 202 -7.75 5.96 10.35
CA ALA A 202 -8.46 5.55 11.56
C ALA A 202 -8.40 6.64 12.64
N GLU A 203 -7.21 7.22 12.90
CA GLU A 203 -7.07 8.30 13.88
C GLU A 203 -7.90 9.53 13.50
N LYS A 204 -7.92 9.92 12.21
CA LYS A 204 -8.74 11.04 11.72
C LYS A 204 -10.23 10.81 11.95
N LEU A 205 -10.76 9.61 11.65
CA LEU A 205 -12.15 9.30 11.93
C LEU A 205 -12.43 9.27 13.43
N PHE A 206 -11.54 8.67 14.24
CA PHE A 206 -11.73 8.56 15.68
C PHE A 206 -11.71 9.92 16.36
N GLU A 207 -10.85 10.84 15.91
CA GLU A 207 -10.82 12.23 16.37
C GLU A 207 -12.15 12.94 16.04
N GLU A 208 -12.63 12.81 14.82
CA GLU A 208 -13.91 13.43 14.36
C GLU A 208 -15.09 12.98 15.20
N ILE A 209 -15.21 11.69 15.49
CA ILE A 209 -16.31 11.16 16.33
C ILE A 209 -16.07 11.30 17.84
N GLY A 210 -15.02 12.04 18.25
CA GLY A 210 -14.67 12.26 19.65
C GLY A 210 -14.29 10.99 20.41
N TYR A 211 -13.67 10.03 19.71
CA TYR A 211 -13.21 8.72 20.22
C TYR A 211 -14.32 7.85 20.86
N LYS A 212 -15.55 7.98 20.37
CA LYS A 212 -16.72 7.24 20.88
C LYS A 212 -17.63 6.78 19.76
N GLY A 213 -18.25 5.62 19.94
CA GLY A 213 -19.33 5.12 19.10
C GLY A 213 -18.95 3.92 18.26
N LYS A 214 -19.88 3.51 17.43
CA LYS A 214 -19.75 2.35 16.56
C LYS A 214 -19.11 2.72 15.23
N VAL A 215 -18.17 1.91 14.78
CA VAL A 215 -17.46 2.11 13.49
C VAL A 215 -17.52 0.84 12.67
N ALA A 216 -17.81 0.98 11.38
CA ALA A 216 -17.70 -0.09 10.39
C ALA A 216 -16.51 0.16 9.45
N ILE A 217 -15.93 -0.93 8.93
CA ILE A 217 -14.85 -0.90 7.94
C ILE A 217 -15.38 -1.55 6.66
N ILE A 218 -15.28 -0.84 5.53
CA ILE A 218 -15.66 -1.38 4.23
C ILE A 218 -14.38 -1.64 3.44
N VAL A 219 -14.18 -2.90 3.08
CA VAL A 219 -13.01 -3.40 2.35
C VAL A 219 -13.47 -3.96 1.01
N HIS A 220 -12.75 -3.65 -0.09
CA HIS A 220 -13.13 -4.17 -1.41
C HIS A 220 -13.12 -5.70 -1.43
N ASN A 221 -11.98 -6.30 -1.13
CA ASN A 221 -11.88 -7.76 -1.02
C ASN A 221 -10.84 -8.18 0.04
N PHE A 222 -10.83 -9.46 0.42
CA PHE A 222 -9.87 -10.00 1.40
C PHE A 222 -8.66 -10.69 0.75
N LEU A 223 -8.58 -10.79 -0.58
CA LEU A 223 -7.50 -11.50 -1.29
C LEU A 223 -6.25 -10.62 -1.41
N THR A 224 -6.43 -9.32 -1.60
CA THR A 224 -5.31 -8.39 -1.73
C THR A 224 -4.63 -8.13 -0.39
N GLN A 225 -3.31 -8.20 -0.37
CA GLN A 225 -2.54 -7.87 0.83
C GLN A 225 -2.72 -6.40 1.26
N THR A 226 -2.92 -5.48 0.31
CA THR A 226 -3.21 -4.07 0.59
C THR A 226 -4.48 -3.90 1.42
N GLY A 227 -5.58 -4.57 1.01
CA GLY A 227 -6.84 -4.56 1.76
C GLY A 227 -6.69 -5.14 3.16
N GLN A 228 -5.95 -6.23 3.31
CA GLN A 228 -5.66 -6.85 4.60
C GLN A 228 -4.81 -5.94 5.49
N ASP A 229 -3.75 -5.34 4.95
CA ASP A 229 -2.85 -4.46 5.71
C ASP A 229 -3.57 -3.20 6.18
N ARG A 230 -4.40 -2.57 5.32
CA ARG A 230 -5.22 -1.41 5.70
C ARG A 230 -6.22 -1.75 6.80
N LYS A 231 -7.02 -2.81 6.58
CA LYS A 231 -7.98 -3.29 7.59
C LYS A 231 -7.29 -3.59 8.93
N GLN A 232 -6.17 -4.34 8.90
CA GLN A 232 -5.47 -4.71 10.13
C GLN A 232 -4.91 -3.49 10.86
N ALA A 233 -4.33 -2.54 10.13
CA ALA A 233 -3.82 -1.30 10.73
C ALA A 233 -4.92 -0.48 11.41
N ILE A 234 -6.11 -0.37 10.80
CA ILE A 234 -7.26 0.30 11.41
C ILE A 234 -7.65 -0.38 12.73
N VAL A 235 -7.71 -1.72 12.74
CA VAL A 235 -8.02 -2.50 13.95
C VAL A 235 -6.94 -2.33 15.01
N ASP A 236 -5.66 -2.33 14.62
CA ASP A 236 -4.52 -2.21 15.54
C ASP A 236 -4.45 -0.83 16.21
N VAL A 237 -4.90 0.24 15.54
CA VAL A 237 -5.02 1.57 16.15
C VAL A 237 -5.91 1.53 17.39
N LEU A 238 -7.05 0.85 17.32
CA LEU A 238 -7.93 0.70 18.47
C LEU A 238 -7.34 -0.21 19.54
N ALA A 239 -6.74 -1.34 19.15
CA ALA A 239 -6.17 -2.30 20.10
C ALA A 239 -4.99 -1.72 20.90
N ASN A 240 -4.23 -0.80 20.29
CA ASN A 240 -3.07 -0.16 20.92
C ASN A 240 -3.42 1.17 21.65
N SER A 241 -4.66 1.62 21.56
CA SER A 241 -5.08 2.86 22.18
C SER A 241 -5.48 2.62 23.64
N TYR A 242 -4.81 3.34 24.55
CA TYR A 242 -5.08 3.25 25.99
C TYR A 242 -6.52 3.67 26.34
N ASN A 243 -7.14 2.97 27.21
CA ASN A 243 -8.32 3.02 28.09
C ASN A 243 -9.36 4.16 27.97
N ASP A 244 -9.15 5.24 27.24
CA ASP A 244 -10.07 6.40 27.18
C ASP A 244 -10.92 6.45 25.90
N ARG A 245 -10.81 5.43 25.02
CA ARG A 245 -11.55 5.33 23.77
C ARG A 245 -12.71 4.35 23.91
N ASP A 246 -13.92 4.83 23.67
CA ASP A 246 -15.16 4.05 23.68
C ASP A 246 -15.64 3.78 22.24
N ILE A 247 -14.74 3.20 21.43
CA ILE A 247 -15.00 2.84 20.03
C ILE A 247 -15.24 1.34 19.94
N GLN A 248 -16.29 0.97 19.22
CA GLN A 248 -16.64 -0.41 18.93
C GLN A 248 -16.66 -0.66 17.41
N PHE A 249 -15.82 -1.56 16.90
CA PHE A 249 -16.04 -2.09 15.56
C PHE A 249 -17.24 -3.01 15.55
N VAL A 250 -18.21 -2.68 14.69
CA VAL A 250 -19.48 -3.43 14.60
C VAL A 250 -19.55 -4.34 13.41
N ASP A 251 -18.83 -4.00 12.31
CA ASP A 251 -18.77 -4.83 11.12
C ASP A 251 -17.48 -4.59 10.33
N ILE A 252 -17.02 -5.60 9.60
CA ILE A 252 -15.98 -5.54 8.58
C ILE A 252 -16.56 -6.19 7.33
N VAL A 253 -16.96 -5.36 6.38
CA VAL A 253 -17.62 -5.80 5.14
C VAL A 253 -16.59 -5.97 4.03
N TYR A 254 -16.62 -7.11 3.35
CA TYR A 254 -15.79 -7.39 2.17
C TYR A 254 -16.69 -7.46 0.93
N LEU A 255 -16.73 -6.39 0.14
CA LEU A 255 -17.68 -6.25 -0.96
C LEU A 255 -17.57 -7.35 -2.02
N ALA A 256 -16.36 -7.73 -2.43
CA ALA A 256 -16.16 -8.74 -3.47
C ALA A 256 -16.65 -10.16 -3.09
N GLN A 257 -16.98 -10.39 -1.83
CA GLN A 257 -17.54 -11.65 -1.33
C GLN A 257 -19.05 -11.62 -1.11
N GLU A 258 -19.69 -10.51 -1.45
CA GLU A 258 -21.14 -10.34 -1.29
C GLU A 258 -21.85 -10.57 -2.62
N ASP A 259 -22.89 -11.40 -2.59
CA ASP A 259 -23.80 -11.61 -3.73
C ASP A 259 -24.95 -10.57 -3.78
N ARG A 260 -24.94 -9.61 -2.85
CA ARG A 260 -25.96 -8.56 -2.67
C ARG A 260 -25.50 -7.26 -3.32
N SER A 261 -26.45 -6.40 -3.65
CA SER A 261 -26.10 -5.05 -4.11
C SER A 261 -25.47 -4.22 -2.99
N GLU A 262 -24.65 -3.26 -3.39
CA GLU A 262 -24.00 -2.30 -2.48
C GLU A 262 -25.00 -1.60 -1.56
N LYS A 263 -26.17 -1.24 -2.12
CA LYS A 263 -27.25 -0.62 -1.35
C LYS A 263 -27.81 -1.56 -0.29
N GLU A 264 -28.10 -2.83 -0.63
CA GLU A 264 -28.61 -3.80 0.35
C GLU A 264 -27.63 -4.04 1.50
N ILE A 265 -26.32 -4.06 1.20
CA ILE A 265 -25.27 -4.20 2.21
C ILE A 265 -25.28 -3.03 3.18
N LEU A 266 -25.34 -1.79 2.65
CA LEU A 266 -25.30 -0.59 3.48
C LEU A 266 -26.63 -0.36 4.23
N ASP A 267 -27.77 -0.66 3.62
CA ASP A 267 -29.09 -0.64 4.29
C ASP A 267 -29.04 -1.58 5.53
N GLU A 268 -28.59 -2.83 5.37
CA GLU A 268 -28.49 -3.78 6.47
C GLU A 268 -27.51 -3.34 7.55
N LEU A 269 -26.36 -2.75 7.16
CA LEU A 269 -25.38 -2.21 8.10
C LEU A 269 -26.01 -1.14 9.00
N LEU A 270 -26.75 -0.20 8.42
CA LEU A 270 -27.40 0.88 9.16
C LEU A 270 -28.63 0.39 9.95
N GLU A 271 -29.43 -0.55 9.42
CA GLU A 271 -30.54 -1.15 10.16
C GLU A 271 -30.08 -1.87 11.44
N ARG A 272 -28.96 -2.59 11.36
CA ARG A 272 -28.36 -3.26 12.52
C ARG A 272 -27.69 -2.30 13.50
N ASN A 273 -27.21 -1.15 13.02
CA ASN A 273 -26.47 -0.17 13.79
C ASN A 273 -27.03 1.24 13.59
N PRO A 274 -28.24 1.53 14.08
CA PRO A 274 -28.86 2.84 13.90
C PRO A 274 -28.10 3.98 14.63
N ASP A 275 -27.19 3.63 15.52
CA ASP A 275 -26.27 4.51 16.25
C ASP A 275 -24.84 4.45 15.71
N LEU A 276 -24.65 4.06 14.43
CA LEU A 276 -23.35 4.07 13.78
C LEU A 276 -22.76 5.48 13.79
N ALA A 277 -21.53 5.62 14.28
CA ALA A 277 -20.83 6.89 14.36
C ALA A 277 -19.88 7.14 13.17
N GLY A 278 -19.36 6.08 12.55
CA GLY A 278 -18.43 6.25 11.44
C GLY A 278 -18.28 5.03 10.55
N ILE A 279 -17.87 5.31 9.30
CA ILE A 279 -17.47 4.31 8.30
C ILE A 279 -16.06 4.66 7.81
N ILE A 280 -15.18 3.67 7.78
CA ILE A 280 -13.86 3.74 7.13
C ILE A 280 -13.90 2.93 5.86
N CYS A 281 -13.62 3.59 4.73
CA CYS A 281 -13.45 2.95 3.43
C CYS A 281 -11.97 2.70 3.17
N THR A 282 -11.60 1.59 2.54
CA THR A 282 -10.19 1.21 2.41
C THR A 282 -9.61 1.39 1.01
N ASP A 283 -10.41 1.82 0.03
CA ASP A 283 -9.98 2.07 -1.36
C ASP A 283 -10.94 2.97 -2.14
N LEU A 284 -10.59 3.24 -3.41
CA LEU A 284 -11.37 4.09 -4.31
C LEU A 284 -12.82 3.62 -4.45
N MET A 285 -13.03 2.31 -4.71
CA MET A 285 -14.36 1.77 -5.00
C MET A 285 -15.27 1.84 -3.77
N THR A 286 -14.77 1.41 -2.62
CA THR A 286 -15.53 1.47 -1.36
C THR A 286 -15.83 2.90 -0.94
N THR A 287 -14.89 3.83 -1.17
CA THR A 287 -15.11 5.25 -0.88
C THR A 287 -16.19 5.85 -1.76
N GLU A 288 -16.13 5.63 -3.08
CA GLU A 288 -17.12 6.16 -4.01
C GLU A 288 -18.52 5.56 -3.80
N MET A 289 -18.60 4.28 -3.47
CA MET A 289 -19.82 3.58 -3.14
C MET A 289 -20.52 4.20 -1.90
N VAL A 290 -19.76 4.39 -0.82
CA VAL A 290 -20.31 4.97 0.42
C VAL A 290 -20.72 6.44 0.22
N ILE A 291 -19.99 7.20 -0.63
CA ILE A 291 -20.40 8.56 -1.04
C ILE A 291 -21.75 8.55 -1.74
N ASP A 292 -21.90 7.69 -2.76
CA ASP A 292 -23.17 7.61 -3.52
C ASP A 292 -24.34 7.26 -2.60
N TYR A 293 -24.16 6.26 -1.75
CA TYR A 293 -25.15 5.86 -0.77
C TYR A 293 -25.51 6.99 0.22
N ALA A 294 -24.49 7.66 0.78
CA ALA A 294 -24.68 8.74 1.75
C ALA A 294 -25.46 9.93 1.16
N LYS A 295 -25.31 10.20 -0.15
CA LYS A 295 -26.05 11.26 -0.85
C LYS A 295 -27.51 10.91 -1.11
N GLU A 296 -27.91 9.64 -1.04
CA GLU A 296 -29.30 9.20 -1.17
C GLU A 296 -30.06 9.25 0.17
N LEU A 297 -29.36 9.37 1.30
CA LEU A 297 -29.98 9.42 2.62
C LEU A 297 -30.65 10.78 2.87
N GLU A 298 -31.84 10.77 3.48
CA GLU A 298 -32.49 12.00 3.94
C GLU A 298 -31.69 12.69 5.06
N GLU A 299 -31.08 11.89 5.97
CA GLU A 299 -30.22 12.34 7.04
C GLU A 299 -29.01 11.41 7.16
N LYS A 300 -27.82 11.99 7.22
CA LYS A 300 -26.56 11.28 7.46
C LYS A 300 -26.07 11.59 8.88
N ASN A 301 -26.07 10.60 9.76
CA ASN A 301 -25.70 10.75 11.18
C ASN A 301 -24.37 10.04 11.54
N PHE A 302 -23.52 9.77 10.55
CA PHE A 302 -22.21 9.14 10.73
C PHE A 302 -21.14 9.86 9.91
N ALA A 303 -19.91 9.84 10.41
CA ALA A 303 -18.76 10.35 9.69
C ALA A 303 -18.25 9.30 8.69
N ILE A 304 -17.65 9.76 7.58
CA ILE A 304 -17.06 8.88 6.56
C ILE A 304 -15.62 9.31 6.31
N ALA A 305 -14.66 8.40 6.50
CA ALA A 305 -13.27 8.56 6.11
C ALA A 305 -12.98 7.69 4.88
N GLY A 306 -12.43 8.32 3.84
CA GLY A 306 -12.15 7.68 2.55
C GLY A 306 -10.70 7.24 2.38
N PHE A 307 -10.48 6.52 1.30
CA PHE A 307 -9.16 6.19 0.77
C PHE A 307 -9.15 6.42 -0.74
N ASP A 308 -7.97 6.77 -1.30
CA ASP A 308 -7.77 7.19 -2.67
C ASP A 308 -8.34 8.57 -3.01
N SER A 309 -8.24 8.97 -4.26
CA SER A 309 -8.73 10.24 -4.77
C SER A 309 -9.31 10.09 -6.18
N SER A 310 -10.43 10.77 -6.38
CA SER A 310 -11.09 10.97 -7.67
C SER A 310 -11.80 12.33 -7.65
N GLU A 311 -12.26 12.80 -8.80
CA GLU A 311 -13.09 14.01 -8.85
C GLU A 311 -14.32 13.91 -7.93
N LYS A 312 -14.94 12.71 -7.84
CA LYS A 312 -16.08 12.44 -6.96
C LYS A 312 -15.69 12.55 -5.48
N ILE A 313 -14.55 11.96 -5.10
CA ILE A 313 -14.06 11.97 -3.72
C ILE A 313 -13.68 13.39 -3.31
N VAL A 314 -12.93 14.12 -4.14
CA VAL A 314 -12.56 15.52 -3.89
C VAL A 314 -13.81 16.39 -3.68
N LYS A 315 -14.80 16.23 -4.57
CA LYS A 315 -16.07 16.94 -4.44
C LYS A 315 -16.83 16.56 -3.16
N ALA A 316 -16.78 15.31 -2.74
CA ALA A 316 -17.42 14.87 -1.51
C ALA A 316 -16.75 15.44 -0.24
N VAL A 317 -15.45 15.71 -0.28
CA VAL A 317 -14.74 16.47 0.76
C VAL A 317 -15.18 17.94 0.75
N GLU A 318 -15.28 18.57 -0.42
CA GLU A 318 -15.77 19.97 -0.54
C GLU A 318 -17.23 20.15 -0.05
N GLU A 319 -18.04 19.13 -0.20
CA GLU A 319 -19.47 19.10 0.18
C GLU A 319 -19.71 18.58 1.62
N ASP A 320 -18.69 18.36 2.43
CA ASP A 320 -18.76 17.78 3.79
C ASP A 320 -19.46 16.41 3.85
N VAL A 321 -19.48 15.66 2.75
CA VAL A 321 -19.95 14.26 2.72
C VAL A 321 -18.91 13.34 3.33
N LEU A 322 -17.63 13.58 3.03
CA LEU A 322 -16.46 12.95 3.68
C LEU A 322 -15.81 13.93 4.63
N ILE A 323 -15.32 13.43 5.77
CA ILE A 323 -14.42 14.21 6.64
C ILE A 323 -13.04 14.41 5.98
N GLY A 324 -12.67 13.51 5.08
CA GLY A 324 -11.45 13.51 4.30
C GLY A 324 -11.16 12.16 3.69
N THR A 325 -10.06 12.09 2.98
CA THR A 325 -9.59 10.87 2.30
C THR A 325 -8.07 10.75 2.35
N MET A 326 -7.55 9.54 2.39
CA MET A 326 -6.13 9.26 2.24
C MET A 326 -5.77 9.10 0.77
N SER A 327 -5.23 10.12 0.15
CA SER A 327 -4.76 10.05 -1.24
C SER A 327 -3.41 9.35 -1.32
N GLN A 328 -3.26 8.46 -2.29
CA GLN A 328 -2.00 7.89 -2.71
C GLN A 328 -1.38 8.70 -3.86
N ASP A 329 -0.14 8.34 -4.25
CA ASP A 329 0.51 8.86 -5.46
C ASP A 329 0.64 7.76 -6.53
N PRO A 330 -0.42 7.41 -7.25
CA PRO A 330 -0.38 6.36 -8.27
C PRO A 330 0.53 6.73 -9.46
N TYR A 331 0.64 8.01 -9.81
CA TYR A 331 1.53 8.45 -10.87
C TYR A 331 3.00 8.26 -10.49
N GLY A 332 3.40 8.73 -9.33
CA GLY A 332 4.75 8.51 -8.79
C GLY A 332 5.05 7.02 -8.58
N MET A 333 4.06 6.23 -8.13
CA MET A 333 4.18 4.77 -8.00
C MET A 333 4.50 4.12 -9.36
N GLY A 334 3.79 4.47 -10.42
CA GLY A 334 4.03 3.96 -11.76
C GLY A 334 5.42 4.33 -12.29
N TYR A 335 5.82 5.60 -12.11
CA TYR A 335 7.15 6.08 -12.50
C TYR A 335 8.25 5.32 -11.73
N ALA A 336 8.13 5.24 -10.40
CA ALA A 336 9.09 4.56 -9.55
C ALA A 336 9.17 3.06 -9.81
N THR A 337 8.08 2.41 -10.21
CA THR A 337 8.07 1.00 -10.60
C THR A 337 8.96 0.75 -11.81
N ILE A 338 8.86 1.57 -12.84
CA ILE A 338 9.71 1.46 -14.05
C ILE A 338 11.17 1.74 -13.72
N THR A 339 11.48 2.80 -12.99
CA THR A 339 12.87 3.09 -12.61
C THR A 339 13.47 2.01 -11.73
N THR A 340 12.66 1.37 -10.88
CA THR A 340 13.07 0.22 -10.07
C THR A 340 13.35 -1.01 -10.95
N ALA A 341 12.47 -1.32 -11.90
CA ALA A 341 12.67 -2.40 -12.87
C ALA A 341 13.92 -2.17 -13.72
N ALA A 342 14.10 -0.96 -14.23
CA ALA A 342 15.27 -0.56 -15.00
C ALA A 342 16.59 -0.72 -14.19
N ARG A 343 16.60 -0.31 -12.94
CA ARG A 343 17.74 -0.51 -12.04
C ARG A 343 18.03 -1.98 -11.74
N ALA A 344 16.98 -2.80 -11.61
CA ALA A 344 17.12 -4.24 -11.43
C ALA A 344 17.72 -4.92 -12.67
N ILE A 345 17.27 -4.52 -13.89
CA ILE A 345 17.86 -4.99 -15.16
C ILE A 345 19.33 -4.59 -15.25
N ALA A 346 19.66 -3.34 -14.92
CA ALA A 346 21.03 -2.83 -14.92
C ALA A 346 21.94 -3.43 -13.81
N GLY A 347 21.42 -4.37 -13.01
CA GLY A 347 22.19 -5.01 -11.93
C GLY A 347 22.51 -4.08 -10.76
N GLN A 348 21.83 -2.95 -10.63
CA GLN A 348 21.96 -2.05 -9.49
C GLN A 348 21.30 -2.66 -8.24
N ALA A 349 21.63 -2.14 -7.05
CA ALA A 349 21.25 -2.76 -5.78
C ALA A 349 19.75 -3.03 -5.63
N LYS A 350 19.41 -4.15 -5.00
CA LYS A 350 18.03 -4.49 -4.63
C LYS A 350 17.45 -3.42 -3.72
N ALA A 351 16.29 -2.91 -4.08
CA ALA A 351 15.69 -1.78 -3.40
C ALA A 351 14.89 -2.17 -2.14
N GLY A 352 14.35 -3.40 -2.06
CA GLY A 352 13.37 -3.78 -1.05
C GLY A 352 12.10 -2.95 -1.19
N SER A 353 11.46 -2.53 -0.08
CA SER A 353 10.27 -1.68 -0.16
C SER A 353 10.64 -0.22 -0.45
N ILE A 354 9.97 0.37 -1.43
CA ILE A 354 10.03 1.76 -1.85
C ILE A 354 8.64 2.34 -1.66
N HIS A 355 8.50 3.32 -0.76
CA HIS A 355 7.20 3.89 -0.45
C HIS A 355 6.92 5.10 -1.34
N SER A 356 5.82 5.03 -2.10
CA SER A 356 5.23 6.20 -2.75
C SER A 356 4.60 7.14 -1.71
N ALA A 357 4.40 8.41 -2.09
CA ALA A 357 3.77 9.37 -1.22
C ALA A 357 2.31 8.98 -0.92
N HIS A 358 1.83 9.40 0.25
CA HIS A 358 0.42 9.41 0.61
C HIS A 358 0.16 10.61 1.50
N GLN A 359 -1.05 11.16 1.44
CA GLN A 359 -1.42 12.34 2.21
C GLN A 359 -2.90 12.34 2.55
N TRP A 360 -3.21 12.65 3.80
CA TRP A 360 -4.58 12.96 4.19
C TRP A 360 -5.04 14.25 3.55
N ILE A 361 -6.20 14.22 2.92
CA ILE A 361 -6.86 15.36 2.26
C ILE A 361 -8.20 15.60 2.93
N ASP A 362 -8.41 16.82 3.42
CA ASP A 362 -9.64 17.29 4.02
C ASP A 362 -9.96 18.72 3.53
N ALA A 363 -11.06 19.30 4.01
CA ALA A 363 -11.48 20.65 3.62
C ALA A 363 -10.46 21.75 3.99
N GLU A 364 -9.63 21.53 5.03
CA GLU A 364 -8.66 22.50 5.50
C GLU A 364 -7.44 22.61 4.57
N ASN A 365 -6.97 21.44 4.05
CA ASN A 365 -5.76 21.38 3.26
C ASN A 365 -5.99 21.21 1.75
N LEU A 366 -7.22 20.97 1.30
CA LEU A 366 -7.56 20.68 -0.10
C LEU A 366 -6.99 21.69 -1.09
N GLN A 367 -6.94 22.98 -0.72
CA GLN A 367 -6.48 24.07 -1.58
C GLN A 367 -4.98 24.34 -1.46
N THR A 368 -4.22 23.58 -0.68
CA THR A 368 -2.77 23.76 -0.57
C THR A 368 -2.07 23.32 -1.86
N GLU A 369 -0.92 23.95 -2.15
CA GLU A 369 -0.11 23.62 -3.32
C GLU A 369 0.31 22.14 -3.34
N GLU A 370 0.57 21.58 -2.17
CA GLU A 370 0.96 20.19 -1.98
C GLU A 370 -0.16 19.23 -2.43
N VAL A 371 -1.38 19.43 -1.90
CA VAL A 371 -2.53 18.61 -2.26
C VAL A 371 -2.91 18.78 -3.73
N GLN A 372 -2.95 20.03 -4.23
CA GLN A 372 -3.24 20.30 -5.64
C GLN A 372 -2.20 19.68 -6.58
N SER A 373 -0.95 19.61 -6.15
CA SER A 373 0.10 18.92 -6.90
C SER A 373 -0.11 17.41 -6.98
N LEU A 374 -0.60 16.78 -5.90
CA LEU A 374 -0.97 15.36 -5.88
C LEU A 374 -2.19 15.08 -6.77
N LEU A 375 -3.18 15.96 -6.72
CA LEU A 375 -4.45 15.81 -7.45
C LEU A 375 -4.39 16.19 -8.93
N LYS A 376 -3.31 16.85 -9.40
CA LYS A 376 -3.20 17.37 -10.79
C LYS A 376 -3.37 16.33 -11.90
N PHE A 377 -3.25 15.04 -11.59
CA PHE A 377 -3.42 13.96 -12.56
C PHE A 377 -4.83 13.39 -12.61
N LEU A 378 -5.74 13.80 -11.70
CA LEU A 378 -7.13 13.32 -11.69
C LEU A 378 -7.93 13.81 -12.92
N SER A 379 -7.58 14.96 -13.46
CA SER A 379 -8.29 15.64 -14.57
C SER A 379 -7.70 15.36 -15.96
N LYS A 380 -6.81 14.41 -16.09
CA LYS A 380 -6.20 13.99 -17.37
C LYS A 380 -6.68 12.62 -17.78
#